data_588cd3e58e252bb89720756bf933d292
#
_entry.id   588cd3e58e252bb89720756bf933d292
#
_cell.length_a   1.000
_cell.length_b   1.000
_cell.length_c   1.000
_cell.angle_alpha   90.00
_cell.angle_beta   90.00
_cell.angle_gamma   90.00
#
_symmetry.space_group_name_H-M   'P 1'
#
loop_
_entity.id
_entity.type
_entity.pdbx_description
1 polymer ?
#
loop_
_entity_poly.entity_id
_entity_poly.type
_entity_poly.pdbx_seq_one_letter_code
_entity_poly.pdbx_strand_id
1 'polypeptide(L)'
;PGPGRPEDAGVLIDDVKTLSPRIPTLGVCLGHQAICAAFGATVTYAKELMHGKQSLVHFDTSSRLFQNCPKTAPVARYHSLAADAATMPDCLKVTAVTDDGEIMAVQHTDYPIYGVQFHPESIMTPNGKTMLENFLKEN
;
A
#
# COMPACT_ATOMS: atom_id res chain seq x y z
N PRO A 1 -1.53 0.04 10.22
CA PRO A 1 -0.86 1.31 10.49
C PRO A 1 0.04 1.24 11.72
N GLY A 2 0.90 2.25 11.87
CA GLY A 2 1.77 2.36 13.04
C GLY A 2 3.11 2.97 12.70
N PRO A 3 3.87 3.42 13.73
CA PRO A 3 5.20 4.00 13.54
C PRO A 3 6.29 2.94 13.42
N GLY A 4 7.47 3.39 13.01
CA GLY A 4 8.66 2.54 12.92
C GLY A 4 8.79 1.81 11.61
N ARG A 5 9.73 0.87 11.58
CA ARG A 5 9.98 0.04 10.41
C ARG A 5 9.16 -1.25 10.49
N PRO A 6 8.81 -1.87 9.34
CA PRO A 6 8.08 -3.14 9.38
C PRO A 6 8.85 -4.24 10.11
N GLU A 7 10.17 -4.26 10.05
CA GLU A 7 11.00 -5.21 10.77
C GLU A 7 10.86 -5.10 12.29
N ASP A 8 10.50 -3.91 12.79
CA ASP A 8 10.32 -3.64 14.21
C ASP A 8 8.90 -3.95 14.70
N ALA A 9 8.01 -4.36 13.81
CA ALA A 9 6.61 -4.63 14.12
C ALA A 9 6.35 -6.07 14.58
N GLY A 10 7.31 -6.70 15.23
CA GLY A 10 7.18 -8.05 15.78
C GLY A 10 6.98 -9.10 14.70
N VAL A 11 5.86 -9.80 14.74
CA VAL A 11 5.59 -10.94 13.84
C VAL A 11 4.87 -10.52 12.53
N LEU A 12 4.70 -9.23 12.28
CA LEU A 12 3.88 -8.78 11.14
C LEU A 12 4.39 -9.32 9.79
N ILE A 13 5.70 -9.27 9.56
CA ILE A 13 6.28 -9.79 8.31
C ILE A 13 6.06 -11.30 8.20
N ASP A 14 6.27 -12.03 9.30
CA ASP A 14 6.05 -13.48 9.31
C ASP A 14 4.58 -13.82 9.08
N ASP A 15 3.66 -13.08 9.66
CA ASP A 15 2.22 -13.26 9.45
C ASP A 15 1.85 -13.04 7.98
N VAL A 16 2.43 -12.03 7.33
CA VAL A 16 2.19 -11.79 5.90
C VAL A 16 2.66 -13.01 5.08
N LYS A 17 3.83 -13.54 5.37
CA LYS A 17 4.38 -14.68 4.63
C LYS A 17 3.56 -15.95 4.81
N THR A 18 3.03 -16.19 6.01
CA THR A 18 2.38 -17.46 6.35
C THR A 18 0.87 -17.44 6.16
N LEU A 19 0.22 -16.33 6.46
CA LEU A 19 -1.24 -16.22 6.47
C LEU A 19 -1.81 -15.56 5.23
N SER A 20 -1.17 -14.51 4.74
CA SER A 20 -1.73 -13.71 3.64
C SER A 20 -1.90 -14.47 2.31
N PRO A 21 -1.09 -15.48 1.97
CA PRO A 21 -1.37 -16.29 0.80
C PRO A 21 -2.70 -17.06 0.86
N ARG A 22 -3.22 -17.29 2.07
CA ARG A 22 -4.47 -18.04 2.30
C ARG A 22 -5.65 -17.15 2.65
N ILE A 23 -5.38 -15.93 3.12
CA ILE A 23 -6.40 -15.01 3.64
C ILE A 23 -6.28 -13.69 2.90
N PRO A 24 -7.36 -13.20 2.28
CA PRO A 24 -7.34 -11.86 1.66
C PRO A 24 -6.82 -10.82 2.66
N THR A 25 -5.86 -10.04 2.23
CA THR A 25 -5.11 -9.14 3.11
C THR A 25 -5.00 -7.76 2.50
N LEU A 26 -5.33 -6.74 3.28
CA LEU A 26 -5.08 -5.34 2.95
C LEU A 26 -4.14 -4.76 4.00
N GLY A 27 -2.94 -4.38 3.59
CA GLY A 27 -1.97 -3.68 4.46
C GLY A 27 -2.07 -2.17 4.27
N VAL A 28 -2.17 -1.44 5.38
CA VAL A 28 -2.27 0.02 5.38
C VAL A 28 -1.03 0.61 6.05
N CYS A 29 -0.34 1.51 5.36
CA CYS A 29 0.86 2.19 5.83
C CYS A 29 1.95 1.21 6.29
N LEU A 30 2.13 0.98 7.59
CA LEU A 30 3.09 0.00 8.11
C LEU A 30 2.81 -1.41 7.57
N GLY A 31 1.53 -1.79 7.44
CA GLY A 31 1.12 -3.08 6.87
C GLY A 31 1.52 -3.22 5.39
N HIS A 32 1.39 -2.16 4.61
CA HIS A 32 1.87 -2.11 3.23
C HIS A 32 3.39 -2.32 3.17
N GLN A 33 4.13 -1.63 4.04
CA GLN A 33 5.58 -1.76 4.12
C GLN A 33 5.98 -3.18 4.51
N ALA A 34 5.23 -3.81 5.43
CA ALA A 34 5.47 -5.20 5.82
C ALA A 34 5.23 -6.17 4.64
N ILE A 35 4.22 -5.93 3.82
CA ILE A 35 3.98 -6.72 2.60
C ILE A 35 5.17 -6.58 1.66
N CYS A 36 5.63 -5.37 1.39
CA CYS A 36 6.78 -5.15 0.52
C CYS A 36 8.02 -5.86 1.06
N ALA A 37 8.33 -5.71 2.34
CA ALA A 37 9.48 -6.33 2.97
C ALA A 37 9.37 -7.86 2.97
N ALA A 38 8.18 -8.40 3.23
CA ALA A 38 7.95 -9.85 3.26
C ALA A 38 8.30 -10.53 1.93
N PHE A 39 8.08 -9.84 0.82
CA PHE A 39 8.35 -10.38 -0.52
C PHE A 39 9.67 -9.90 -1.12
N GLY A 40 10.51 -9.23 -0.34
CA GLY A 40 11.89 -8.95 -0.71
C GLY A 40 12.22 -7.51 -1.09
N ALA A 41 11.26 -6.60 -1.05
CA ALA A 41 11.55 -5.18 -1.30
C ALA A 41 12.22 -4.55 -0.08
N THR A 42 12.99 -3.49 -0.32
CA THR A 42 13.60 -2.68 0.75
C THR A 42 12.67 -1.51 1.07
N VAL A 43 12.42 -1.30 2.36
CA VAL A 43 11.70 -0.13 2.86
C VAL A 43 12.74 0.85 3.40
N THR A 44 12.75 2.06 2.87
CA THR A 44 13.73 3.10 3.20
C THR A 44 13.03 4.43 3.41
N TYR A 45 13.80 5.52 3.53
CA TYR A 45 13.21 6.84 3.71
C TYR A 45 12.41 7.26 2.48
N ALA A 46 11.21 7.80 2.72
CA ALA A 46 10.40 8.40 1.67
C ALA A 46 11.12 9.63 1.09
N LYS A 47 10.74 10.00 -0.13
CA LYS A 47 11.29 11.19 -0.78
C LYS A 47 10.99 12.47 -0.02
N GLU A 48 9.84 12.49 0.66
CA GLU A 48 9.43 13.57 1.55
C GLU A 48 8.85 13.00 2.85
N LEU A 49 9.12 13.68 3.97
CA LEU A 49 8.49 13.36 5.24
C LEU A 49 7.03 13.81 5.20
N MET A 50 6.10 12.88 5.44
CA MET A 50 4.68 13.14 5.37
C MET A 50 4.00 13.04 6.74
N HIS A 51 3.35 14.14 7.15
CA HIS A 51 2.58 14.23 8.38
C HIS A 51 1.19 14.82 8.09
N GLY A 52 0.22 13.97 7.82
CA GLY A 52 -1.14 14.41 7.64
C GLY A 52 -1.36 15.30 6.42
N LYS A 53 -0.62 15.05 5.34
CA LYS A 53 -0.72 15.82 4.11
C LYS A 53 -1.47 15.02 3.04
N GLN A 54 -2.18 15.73 2.17
CA GLN A 54 -2.71 15.15 0.95
C GLN A 54 -1.68 15.19 -0.16
N SER A 55 -1.65 14.14 -0.98
CA SER A 55 -0.87 14.09 -2.21
C SER A 55 -1.72 13.51 -3.32
N LEU A 56 -1.52 14.01 -4.54
CA LEU A 56 -2.14 13.39 -5.72
C LEU A 56 -1.42 12.10 -6.07
N VAL A 57 -2.19 11.07 -6.35
CA VAL A 57 -1.70 9.74 -6.67
C VAL A 57 -2.34 9.27 -7.96
N HIS A 58 -1.56 8.62 -8.80
CA HIS A 58 -2.01 8.00 -10.05
C HIS A 58 -2.28 6.52 -9.81
N PHE A 59 -3.52 6.10 -10.05
CA PHE A 59 -3.98 4.73 -9.80
C PHE A 59 -4.06 3.93 -11.09
N ASP A 60 -3.66 2.66 -11.02
CA ASP A 60 -3.98 1.67 -12.04
C ASP A 60 -5.41 1.17 -11.79
N THR A 61 -6.37 1.70 -12.52
CA THR A 61 -7.78 1.37 -12.34
C THR A 61 -8.16 0.00 -12.89
N SER A 62 -7.22 -0.72 -13.51
CA SER A 62 -7.41 -2.13 -13.83
C SER A 62 -7.19 -3.01 -12.60
N SER A 63 -6.54 -2.50 -11.55
CA SER A 63 -6.44 -3.19 -10.28
C SER A 63 -7.81 -3.26 -9.61
N ARG A 64 -8.12 -4.43 -9.07
CA ARG A 64 -9.36 -4.70 -8.37
C ARG A 64 -9.66 -3.67 -7.26
N LEU A 65 -8.65 -3.28 -6.51
CA LEU A 65 -8.79 -2.33 -5.41
C LEU A 65 -9.24 -0.94 -5.88
N PHE A 66 -8.83 -0.54 -7.09
CA PHE A 66 -9.07 0.80 -7.61
C PHE A 66 -10.17 0.88 -8.68
N GLN A 67 -10.95 -0.17 -8.81
CA GLN A 67 -12.13 -0.14 -9.68
C GLN A 67 -13.10 0.92 -9.20
N ASN A 68 -13.70 1.63 -10.14
CA ASN A 68 -14.62 2.74 -9.89
C ASN A 68 -13.99 3.95 -9.19
N CYS A 69 -12.65 3.97 -9.07
CA CYS A 69 -11.92 5.14 -8.63
C CYS A 69 -11.48 5.96 -9.84
N PRO A 70 -11.26 7.28 -9.68
CA PRO A 70 -10.64 8.06 -10.75
C PRO A 70 -9.18 7.63 -10.94
N LYS A 71 -8.63 7.93 -12.12
CA LYS A 71 -7.21 7.59 -12.40
C LYS A 71 -6.24 8.40 -11.55
N THR A 72 -6.65 9.56 -11.08
CA THR A 72 -5.85 10.44 -10.23
C THR A 72 -6.74 11.00 -9.14
N ALA A 73 -6.31 10.89 -7.89
CA ALA A 73 -7.06 11.41 -6.75
C ALA A 73 -6.13 11.71 -5.58
N PRO A 74 -6.55 12.59 -4.66
CA PRO A 74 -5.78 12.87 -3.45
C PRO A 74 -5.92 11.74 -2.44
N VAL A 75 -4.86 11.53 -1.67
CA VAL A 75 -4.82 10.56 -0.57
C VAL A 75 -4.14 11.17 0.66
N ALA A 76 -4.48 10.66 1.83
CA ALA A 76 -3.85 11.08 3.08
C ALA A 76 -2.55 10.32 3.30
N ARG A 77 -1.47 11.04 3.59
CA ARG A 77 -0.14 10.46 3.83
C ARG A 77 0.37 10.81 5.23
N TYR A 78 0.84 9.78 5.95
CA TYR A 78 1.37 9.89 7.31
C TYR A 78 2.59 8.96 7.46
N HIS A 79 3.61 9.13 6.60
CA HIS A 79 4.74 8.21 6.62
C HIS A 79 6.07 8.90 6.34
N SER A 80 7.12 8.37 6.95
CA SER A 80 8.51 8.77 6.70
C SER A 80 9.29 7.72 5.93
N LEU A 81 8.72 6.53 5.74
CA LEU A 81 9.32 5.41 5.03
C LEU A 81 8.46 5.03 3.84
N ALA A 82 9.07 4.46 2.83
CA ALA A 82 8.40 3.97 1.63
C ALA A 82 9.19 2.82 1.02
N ALA A 83 8.52 2.00 0.22
CA ALA A 83 9.18 0.93 -0.52
C ALA A 83 10.06 1.54 -1.62
N ASP A 84 11.27 1.00 -1.75
CA ASP A 84 12.21 1.42 -2.80
C ASP A 84 11.83 0.73 -4.11
N ALA A 85 11.45 1.53 -5.11
CA ALA A 85 11.02 1.03 -6.41
C ALA A 85 12.08 0.15 -7.10
N ALA A 86 13.37 0.45 -6.89
CA ALA A 86 14.46 -0.31 -7.49
C ALA A 86 14.57 -1.73 -6.92
N THR A 87 13.98 -2.00 -5.76
CA THR A 87 14.05 -3.30 -5.08
C THR A 87 12.75 -4.09 -5.20
N MET A 88 11.76 -3.58 -5.92
CA MET A 88 10.44 -4.22 -5.98
C MET A 88 10.53 -5.57 -6.72
N PRO A 89 10.07 -6.67 -6.08
CA PRO A 89 10.11 -7.99 -6.71
C PRO A 89 9.03 -8.14 -7.78
N ASP A 90 9.22 -9.11 -8.68
CA ASP A 90 8.28 -9.36 -9.79
C ASP A 90 6.88 -9.80 -9.30
N CYS A 91 6.79 -10.40 -8.12
CA CYS A 91 5.51 -10.86 -7.56
C CYS A 91 4.65 -9.72 -6.99
N LEU A 92 5.18 -8.52 -6.88
CA LEU A 92 4.44 -7.34 -6.43
C LEU A 92 4.33 -6.33 -7.57
N LYS A 93 3.10 -6.12 -8.03
CA LYS A 93 2.80 -5.11 -9.03
C LYS A 93 2.55 -3.77 -8.34
N VAL A 94 3.23 -2.72 -8.78
CA VAL A 94 2.96 -1.35 -8.32
C VAL A 94 1.67 -0.87 -8.98
N THR A 95 0.69 -0.48 -8.18
CA THR A 95 -0.65 -0.11 -8.65
C THR A 95 -1.00 1.35 -8.40
N ALA A 96 -0.18 2.08 -7.67
CA ALA A 96 -0.35 3.53 -7.48
C ALA A 96 0.98 4.19 -7.18
N VAL A 97 1.18 5.37 -7.77
CA VAL A 97 2.41 6.18 -7.58
C VAL A 97 2.07 7.67 -7.51
N THR A 98 2.93 8.43 -6.84
CA THR A 98 2.89 9.90 -6.91
C THR A 98 3.58 10.39 -8.18
N ASP A 99 3.49 11.70 -8.46
CA ASP A 99 4.17 12.32 -9.61
C ASP A 99 5.68 12.13 -9.58
N ASP A 100 6.28 12.11 -8.40
CA ASP A 100 7.73 11.91 -8.23
C ASP A 100 8.12 10.44 -8.16
N GLY A 101 7.18 9.52 -8.40
CA GLY A 101 7.46 8.08 -8.47
C GLY A 101 7.48 7.35 -7.14
N GLU A 102 6.99 7.96 -6.05
CA GLU A 102 6.87 7.27 -4.78
C GLU A 102 5.78 6.20 -4.86
N ILE A 103 6.10 4.97 -4.44
CA ILE A 103 5.14 3.86 -4.47
C ILE A 103 4.06 4.08 -3.42
N MET A 104 2.81 4.09 -3.86
CA MET A 104 1.65 4.30 -3.01
C MET A 104 0.77 3.07 -2.85
N ALA A 105 0.87 2.09 -3.74
CA ALA A 105 0.15 0.83 -3.60
C ALA A 105 0.84 -0.29 -4.36
N VAL A 106 0.68 -1.49 -3.84
CA VAL A 106 1.15 -2.73 -4.49
C VAL A 106 0.06 -3.79 -4.42
N GLN A 107 0.14 -4.76 -5.32
CA GLN A 107 -0.75 -5.91 -5.38
C GLN A 107 0.08 -7.14 -5.72
N HIS A 108 -0.12 -8.24 -4.98
CA HIS A 108 0.53 -9.51 -5.33
C HIS A 108 -0.05 -10.06 -6.63
N THR A 109 0.80 -10.62 -7.46
CA THR A 109 0.38 -11.14 -8.78
C THR A 109 -0.48 -12.40 -8.68
N ASP A 110 -0.33 -13.20 -7.62
CA ASP A 110 -1.00 -14.50 -7.49
C ASP A 110 -1.94 -14.59 -6.29
N TYR A 111 -1.68 -13.84 -5.23
CA TYR A 111 -2.45 -13.93 -3.99
C TYR A 111 -3.33 -12.69 -3.78
N PRO A 112 -4.42 -12.79 -3.00
CA PRO A 112 -5.27 -11.63 -2.72
C PRO A 112 -4.67 -10.73 -1.63
N ILE A 113 -3.47 -10.20 -1.92
CA ILE A 113 -2.70 -9.35 -1.01
C ILE A 113 -2.55 -7.98 -1.65
N TYR A 114 -3.00 -6.95 -0.93
CA TYR A 114 -2.96 -5.55 -1.38
C TYR A 114 -2.29 -4.71 -0.31
N GLY A 115 -1.45 -3.77 -0.73
CA GLY A 115 -0.83 -2.81 0.17
C GLY A 115 -1.09 -1.39 -0.29
N VAL A 116 -1.45 -0.50 0.62
CA VAL A 116 -1.58 0.92 0.35
C VAL A 116 -0.74 1.71 1.36
N GLN A 117 0.10 2.61 0.88
CA GLN A 117 0.93 3.45 1.74
C GLN A 117 0.13 4.55 2.41
N PHE A 118 -0.93 4.98 1.79
CA PHE A 118 -1.83 6.01 2.30
C PHE A 118 -2.89 5.42 3.24
N HIS A 119 -3.68 6.29 3.84
CA HIS A 119 -4.75 5.91 4.75
C HIS A 119 -6.12 6.02 4.07
N PRO A 120 -6.70 4.90 3.58
CA PRO A 120 -8.00 4.94 2.89
C PRO A 120 -9.15 5.27 3.83
N GLU A 121 -8.97 5.05 5.14
CA GLU A 121 -9.99 5.37 6.15
C GLU A 121 -10.07 6.88 6.46
N SER A 122 -9.06 7.66 6.07
CA SER A 122 -8.99 9.09 6.37
C SER A 122 -9.99 9.90 5.54
N ILE A 123 -10.58 10.92 6.16
CA ILE A 123 -11.41 11.90 5.46
C ILE A 123 -10.63 12.61 4.34
N MET A 124 -9.31 12.65 4.44
CA MET A 124 -8.43 13.25 3.42
C MET A 124 -8.19 12.33 2.22
N THR A 125 -8.76 11.12 2.22
CA THR A 125 -8.75 10.20 1.08
C THR A 125 -10.19 10.03 0.58
N PRO A 126 -10.68 10.91 -0.32
CA PRO A 126 -12.09 10.91 -0.72
C PRO A 126 -12.60 9.60 -1.32
N ASN A 127 -11.73 8.87 -2.01
CA ASN A 127 -12.09 7.59 -2.66
C ASN A 127 -11.81 6.38 -1.79
N GLY A 128 -11.39 6.58 -0.53
CA GLY A 128 -11.00 5.48 0.35
C GLY A 128 -12.12 4.49 0.63
N LYS A 129 -13.35 4.98 0.79
CA LYS A 129 -14.52 4.10 1.01
C LYS A 129 -14.71 3.13 -0.15
N THR A 130 -14.61 3.62 -1.38
CA THR A 130 -14.73 2.78 -2.58
C THR A 130 -13.65 1.70 -2.60
N MET A 131 -12.42 2.06 -2.24
CA MET A 131 -11.31 1.10 -2.16
C MET A 131 -11.58 0.01 -1.14
N LEU A 132 -12.03 0.38 0.06
CA LEU A 132 -12.36 -0.58 1.12
C LEU A 132 -13.52 -1.49 0.72
N GLU A 133 -14.54 -0.94 0.08
CA GLU A 133 -15.66 -1.73 -0.46
C GLU A 133 -15.19 -2.71 -1.53
N ASN A 134 -14.30 -2.27 -2.42
CA ASN A 134 -13.72 -3.14 -3.45
C ASN A 134 -12.99 -4.32 -2.84
N PHE A 135 -12.20 -4.07 -1.80
CA PHE A 135 -11.51 -5.14 -1.09
C PHE A 135 -12.49 -6.13 -0.47
N LEU A 136 -13.50 -5.65 0.23
CA LEU A 136 -14.48 -6.50 0.91
C LEU A 136 -15.37 -7.28 -0.05
N LYS A 137 -15.75 -6.69 -1.17
CA LYS A 137 -16.60 -7.32 -2.20
C LYS A 137 -16.00 -8.57 -2.80
N GLU A 138 -14.71 -8.55 -2.99
CA GLU A 138 -13.97 -9.58 -3.71
C GLU A 138 -13.60 -10.76 -2.82
N ASN A 139 -13.81 -10.60 -1.55
CA ASN A 139 -13.42 -11.55 -0.54
C ASN A 139 -14.60 -11.86 0.38
#